data_96844ef41eecd7a8cbc80fb95005ca7d
#
_entry.id   96844ef41eecd7a8cbc80fb95005ca7d
#
_cell.length_a   1.000
_cell.length_b   1.000
_cell.length_c   1.000
_cell.angle_alpha   90.00
_cell.angle_beta   90.00
_cell.angle_gamma   90.00
#
_symmetry.space_group_name_H-M   'P 1'
#
loop_
_entity.id
_entity.type
_entity.pdbx_description
1 polymer ?
#
loop_
_entity_poly.entity_id
_entity_poly.type
_entity_poly.pdbx_seq_one_letter_code
_entity_poly.pdbx_strand_id
1 'polypeptide(L)'
;MQSSTDILVIGGGPAGSTAATLLAREGFSVTVLEREVFPREHIGESLLASAVRIFDLLGVRDKVESAGFVRKYGGYFAWREDSWETKWGDPATGGQYGFQVVRSQLDHILLEHSKSNGASVFQPYEVTSLEFDGERPHAALWRERNTGNTGGISFRYLIDASGRAGVMTTKYLKNRRFNESFQNIAFWGYWRGFKLPNIGPSGAILILGIPDGWFWVIPLHNGTISVGIVMNKNAFAAKRRMGASLQEIYHSEIAAFPMVAEILVKAELVTDLQSEQDFSYISEECGGPGYFIAGDAACFLDPLLSTGFHLATYSAVMAAACIASISRNEVDEKEALEAYSIAYRQAYLRYMVLVATLYQNWFGKESLFQEAQRMSLLNVSSGEFISAFNNIISGIEDMQDMGDGRIRFVFSEMNRMTETHFPKASKRARMAQEPLSPTEQAQRKVYAEAVNSCHLFANTPESAVNGLFVRTTPRLGVSRSERTP
;
A
#
# COMPACT_ATOMS: atom_id res chain seq x y z
N MET A 1 21.02 -13.35 -21.52
CA MET A 1 19.75 -13.74 -20.86
C MET A 1 19.44 -15.19 -21.20
N GLN A 2 18.92 -15.98 -20.24
CA GLN A 2 18.46 -17.35 -20.52
C GLN A 2 17.23 -17.31 -21.43
N SER A 3 17.05 -18.35 -22.27
CA SER A 3 15.90 -18.44 -23.19
C SER A 3 14.61 -18.93 -22.50
N SER A 4 14.71 -19.44 -21.28
CA SER A 4 13.56 -19.94 -20.50
C SER A 4 13.72 -19.70 -19.01
N THR A 5 12.61 -19.64 -18.29
CA THR A 5 12.51 -19.49 -16.84
C THR A 5 11.23 -20.17 -16.34
N ASP A 6 11.15 -20.57 -15.07
CA ASP A 6 9.88 -21.06 -14.52
C ASP A 6 8.88 -19.90 -14.40
N ILE A 7 9.35 -18.77 -13.89
CA ILE A 7 8.51 -17.60 -13.59
C ILE A 7 9.09 -16.37 -14.29
N LEU A 8 8.28 -15.75 -15.13
CA LEU A 8 8.57 -14.41 -15.64
C LEU A 8 7.83 -13.38 -14.80
N VAL A 9 8.54 -12.36 -14.31
CA VAL A 9 7.97 -11.20 -13.61
C VAL A 9 8.20 -9.96 -14.48
N ILE A 10 7.13 -9.26 -14.84
CA ILE A 10 7.20 -7.99 -15.57
C ILE A 10 7.13 -6.84 -14.56
N GLY A 11 8.24 -6.11 -14.41
CA GLY A 11 8.38 -4.98 -13.50
C GLY A 11 9.11 -5.32 -12.21
N GLY A 12 10.07 -4.48 -11.84
CA GLY A 12 10.94 -4.61 -10.67
C GLY A 12 10.52 -3.74 -9.47
N GLY A 13 9.30 -3.19 -9.48
CA GLY A 13 8.75 -2.43 -8.36
C GLY A 13 8.43 -3.30 -7.14
N PRO A 14 7.78 -2.76 -6.10
CA PRO A 14 7.52 -3.49 -4.85
C PRO A 14 6.80 -4.83 -5.04
N ALA A 15 5.80 -4.92 -5.92
CA ALA A 15 5.11 -6.17 -6.20
C ALA A 15 6.05 -7.20 -6.85
N GLY A 16 6.75 -6.80 -7.92
CA GLY A 16 7.63 -7.72 -8.65
C GLY A 16 8.81 -8.19 -7.82
N SER A 17 9.47 -7.28 -7.08
CA SER A 17 10.57 -7.64 -6.18
C SER A 17 10.13 -8.56 -5.04
N THR A 18 8.93 -8.35 -4.49
CA THR A 18 8.34 -9.23 -3.46
C THR A 18 8.10 -10.63 -4.02
N ALA A 19 7.39 -10.74 -5.12
CA ALA A 19 7.09 -12.04 -5.74
C ALA A 19 8.38 -12.77 -6.15
N ALA A 20 9.32 -12.06 -6.78
CA ALA A 20 10.59 -12.63 -7.23
C ALA A 20 11.42 -13.17 -6.05
N THR A 21 11.50 -12.42 -4.95
CA THR A 21 12.20 -12.86 -3.74
C THR A 21 11.61 -14.18 -3.20
N LEU A 22 10.30 -14.21 -3.04
CA LEU A 22 9.61 -15.36 -2.44
C LEU A 22 9.70 -16.60 -3.32
N LEU A 23 9.48 -16.47 -4.60
CA LEU A 23 9.52 -17.60 -5.53
C LEU A 23 10.96 -18.12 -5.74
N ALA A 24 11.96 -17.25 -5.80
CA ALA A 24 13.35 -17.69 -5.86
C ALA A 24 13.75 -18.49 -4.61
N ARG A 25 13.27 -18.11 -3.40
CA ARG A 25 13.48 -18.88 -2.17
C ARG A 25 12.79 -20.25 -2.18
N GLU A 26 11.67 -20.36 -2.88
CA GLU A 26 11.00 -21.67 -3.08
C GLU A 26 11.70 -22.55 -4.13
N GLY A 27 12.79 -22.07 -4.73
CA GLY A 27 13.64 -22.82 -5.66
C GLY A 27 13.26 -22.71 -7.13
N PHE A 28 12.37 -21.78 -7.49
CA PHE A 28 12.04 -21.51 -8.88
C PHE A 28 13.12 -20.67 -9.57
N SER A 29 13.36 -20.94 -10.84
CA SER A 29 14.07 -19.99 -11.70
C SER A 29 13.15 -18.80 -11.98
N VAL A 30 13.55 -17.61 -11.52
CA VAL A 30 12.76 -16.38 -11.67
C VAL A 30 13.52 -15.36 -12.48
N THR A 31 12.90 -14.85 -13.54
CA THR A 31 13.43 -13.74 -14.34
C THR A 31 12.54 -12.51 -14.16
N VAL A 32 13.14 -11.39 -13.78
CA VAL A 32 12.49 -10.08 -13.72
C VAL A 32 12.95 -9.23 -14.87
N LEU A 33 12.01 -8.74 -15.68
CA LEU A 33 12.26 -7.76 -16.74
C LEU A 33 11.73 -6.40 -16.29
N GLU A 34 12.65 -5.46 -16.05
CA GLU A 34 12.32 -4.09 -15.63
C GLU A 34 12.76 -3.09 -16.71
N ARG A 35 11.84 -2.24 -17.14
CA ARG A 35 12.06 -1.29 -18.23
C ARG A 35 12.91 -0.07 -17.88
N GLU A 36 13.00 0.27 -16.57
CA GLU A 36 13.79 1.40 -16.07
C GLU A 36 15.07 0.91 -15.39
N VAL A 37 16.07 1.78 -15.31
CA VAL A 37 17.27 1.52 -14.52
C VAL A 37 17.05 2.04 -13.11
N PHE A 38 17.19 1.21 -12.11
CA PHE A 38 17.08 1.60 -10.70
C PHE A 38 18.43 2.14 -10.16
N PRO A 39 18.41 3.11 -9.23
CA PRO A 39 17.23 3.73 -8.60
C PRO A 39 16.48 4.68 -9.56
N ARG A 40 15.14 4.63 -9.54
CA ARG A 40 14.26 5.48 -10.34
C ARG A 40 13.28 6.23 -9.47
N GLU A 41 12.86 7.41 -9.91
CA GLU A 41 11.82 8.19 -9.22
C GLU A 41 10.46 7.44 -9.26
N HIS A 42 9.76 7.50 -8.15
CA HIS A 42 8.39 6.99 -8.03
C HIS A 42 7.68 7.66 -6.87
N ILE A 43 6.38 7.96 -7.02
CA ILE A 43 5.55 8.47 -5.93
C ILE A 43 4.98 7.33 -5.07
N GLY A 44 4.53 7.65 -3.84
CA GLY A 44 3.97 6.70 -2.89
C GLY A 44 4.92 6.43 -1.72
N GLU A 45 5.23 7.48 -0.99
CA GLU A 45 6.31 7.55 0.02
C GLU A 45 5.88 7.17 1.42
N SER A 46 4.57 7.18 1.69
CA SER A 46 4.02 6.87 3.00
C SER A 46 3.54 5.43 3.03
N LEU A 47 4.13 4.61 3.91
CA LEU A 47 3.82 3.19 4.03
C LEU A 47 2.96 2.92 5.26
N LEU A 48 2.10 1.89 5.16
CA LEU A 48 1.31 1.38 6.28
C LEU A 48 2.16 0.52 7.22
N ALA A 49 1.69 0.27 8.42
CA ALA A 49 2.36 -0.60 9.39
C ALA A 49 2.53 -2.04 8.87
N SER A 50 1.64 -2.50 8.01
CA SER A 50 1.73 -3.79 7.31
C SER A 50 3.02 -3.98 6.51
N ALA A 51 3.65 -2.89 6.04
CA ALA A 51 4.91 -2.97 5.30
C ALA A 51 6.04 -3.64 6.11
N VAL A 52 6.08 -3.40 7.43
CA VAL A 52 7.09 -4.02 8.31
C VAL A 52 6.95 -5.54 8.31
N ARG A 53 5.73 -6.06 8.30
CA ARG A 53 5.47 -7.52 8.23
C ARG A 53 5.94 -8.11 6.90
N ILE A 54 5.74 -7.38 5.81
CA ILE A 54 6.28 -7.77 4.49
C ILE A 54 7.81 -7.80 4.52
N PHE A 55 8.45 -6.78 5.12
CA PHE A 55 9.91 -6.75 5.23
C PHE A 55 10.46 -7.89 6.08
N ASP A 56 9.77 -8.25 7.17
CA ASP A 56 10.09 -9.43 8.00
C ASP A 56 9.97 -10.73 7.17
N LEU A 57 8.89 -10.92 6.44
CA LEU A 57 8.68 -12.09 5.57
C LEU A 57 9.77 -12.19 4.50
N LEU A 58 10.12 -11.08 3.88
CA LEU A 58 11.19 -11.02 2.89
C LEU A 58 12.60 -11.11 3.51
N GLY A 59 12.76 -10.96 4.83
CA GLY A 59 14.06 -10.88 5.50
C GLY A 59 14.90 -9.66 5.05
N VAL A 60 14.23 -8.58 4.66
CA VAL A 60 14.87 -7.34 4.17
C VAL A 60 14.82 -6.21 5.20
N ARG A 61 14.17 -6.45 6.35
CA ARG A 61 13.91 -5.43 7.37
C ARG A 61 15.16 -4.69 7.79
N ASP A 62 16.24 -5.39 8.11
CA ASP A 62 17.49 -4.76 8.56
C ASP A 62 18.09 -3.81 7.51
N LYS A 63 17.98 -4.15 6.22
CA LYS A 63 18.41 -3.26 5.13
C LYS A 63 17.56 -2.00 5.05
N VAL A 64 16.23 -2.14 5.23
CA VAL A 64 15.28 -1.02 5.23
C VAL A 64 15.50 -0.12 6.44
N GLU A 65 15.67 -0.69 7.63
CA GLU A 65 15.97 0.07 8.86
C GLU A 65 17.32 0.82 8.75
N SER A 66 18.34 0.17 8.18
CA SER A 66 19.66 0.76 7.98
C SER A 66 19.68 1.91 6.97
N ALA A 67 18.67 2.01 6.10
CA ALA A 67 18.51 3.14 5.18
C ALA A 67 18.11 4.45 5.90
N GLY A 68 17.71 4.37 7.18
CA GLY A 68 17.41 5.51 8.02
C GLY A 68 16.07 6.20 7.70
N PHE A 69 15.15 5.53 7.00
CA PHE A 69 13.83 6.06 6.70
C PHE A 69 13.08 6.50 7.95
N VAL A 70 12.25 7.54 7.83
CA VAL A 70 11.47 8.05 8.95
C VAL A 70 10.44 7.01 9.37
N ARG A 71 10.47 6.57 10.64
CA ARG A 71 9.42 5.70 11.18
C ARG A 71 8.13 6.49 11.36
N LYS A 72 7.05 5.98 10.79
CA LYS A 72 5.71 6.55 10.80
C LYS A 72 4.86 5.82 11.85
N TYR A 73 4.54 6.49 12.94
CA TYR A 73 3.70 5.91 14.01
C TYR A 73 2.21 6.20 13.86
N GLY A 74 1.80 6.72 12.71
CA GLY A 74 0.41 7.01 12.38
C GLY A 74 0.24 8.16 11.40
N GLY A 75 -0.89 8.86 11.48
CA GLY A 75 -1.22 10.00 10.65
C GLY A 75 -2.01 11.06 11.39
N TYR A 76 -1.99 12.29 10.88
CA TYR A 76 -2.83 13.39 11.31
C TYR A 76 -3.74 13.80 10.17
N PHE A 77 -5.02 13.89 10.45
CA PHE A 77 -6.06 14.29 9.51
C PHE A 77 -6.68 15.62 9.96
N ALA A 78 -6.76 16.58 9.07
CA ALA A 78 -7.58 17.77 9.25
C ALA A 78 -8.52 17.86 8.05
N TRP A 79 -9.82 17.75 8.29
CA TRP A 79 -10.83 17.69 7.25
C TRP A 79 -11.98 18.61 7.61
N ARG A 80 -12.10 19.76 6.92
CA ARG A 80 -13.02 20.86 7.27
C ARG A 80 -12.75 21.38 8.69
N GLU A 81 -13.74 21.34 9.56
CA GLU A 81 -13.66 21.78 10.97
C GLU A 81 -13.18 20.67 11.91
N ASP A 82 -13.06 19.42 11.40
CA ASP A 82 -12.67 18.27 12.18
C ASP A 82 -11.18 17.97 12.04
N SER A 83 -10.57 17.51 13.13
CA SER A 83 -9.24 16.91 13.08
C SER A 83 -9.18 15.68 13.97
N TRP A 84 -8.38 14.70 13.58
CA TRP A 84 -8.12 13.50 14.35
C TRP A 84 -6.75 12.92 14.02
N GLU A 85 -6.27 12.04 14.85
CA GLU A 85 -5.03 11.32 14.68
C GLU A 85 -5.32 9.81 14.59
N THR A 86 -4.50 9.11 13.83
CA THR A 86 -4.41 7.66 13.89
C THR A 86 -3.07 7.33 14.52
N LYS A 87 -3.05 6.51 15.55
CA LYS A 87 -1.82 6.17 16.27
C LYS A 87 -1.65 4.66 16.34
N TRP A 88 -0.56 4.15 15.76
CA TRP A 88 -0.23 2.74 15.71
C TRP A 88 0.79 2.33 16.78
N GLY A 89 1.58 3.28 17.24
CA GLY A 89 2.62 3.09 18.24
C GLY A 89 3.23 4.40 18.68
N ASP A 90 4.33 4.30 19.42
CA ASP A 90 5.07 5.45 19.95
C ASP A 90 6.55 5.08 20.09
N PRO A 91 7.50 5.97 19.73
CA PRO A 91 8.93 5.66 19.86
C PRO A 91 9.38 5.25 21.27
N ALA A 92 8.74 5.81 22.32
CA ALA A 92 9.11 5.57 23.71
C ALA A 92 8.49 4.29 24.28
N THR A 93 7.31 3.90 23.82
CA THR A 93 6.55 2.77 24.39
C THR A 93 6.45 1.56 23.45
N GLY A 94 6.97 1.68 22.21
CA GLY A 94 6.87 0.65 21.19
C GLY A 94 5.53 0.66 20.46
N GLY A 95 5.17 -0.48 19.85
CA GLY A 95 3.98 -0.64 19.02
C GLY A 95 4.32 -0.74 17.54
N GLN A 96 3.29 -0.65 16.70
CA GLN A 96 3.47 -0.74 15.26
C GLN A 96 3.90 0.60 14.67
N TYR A 97 4.58 0.52 13.54
CA TYR A 97 4.96 1.67 12.73
C TYR A 97 5.04 1.24 11.26
N GLY A 98 4.84 2.20 10.38
CA GLY A 98 5.23 2.13 8.99
C GLY A 98 6.47 2.98 8.74
N PHE A 99 6.67 3.39 7.48
CA PHE A 99 7.78 4.24 7.11
C PHE A 99 7.34 5.38 6.19
N GLN A 100 8.05 6.50 6.27
CA GLN A 100 8.09 7.50 5.21
C GLN A 100 9.39 7.29 4.44
N VAL A 101 9.30 6.98 3.16
CA VAL A 101 10.45 6.47 2.39
C VAL A 101 10.73 7.33 1.15
N VAL A 102 11.99 7.42 0.79
CA VAL A 102 12.39 7.80 -0.56
C VAL A 102 12.24 6.56 -1.44
N ARG A 103 11.22 6.55 -2.32
CA ARG A 103 10.83 5.38 -3.11
C ARG A 103 11.93 4.85 -4.01
N SER A 104 12.73 5.73 -4.61
CA SER A 104 13.87 5.30 -5.42
C SER A 104 14.84 4.42 -4.64
N GLN A 105 15.09 4.73 -3.37
CA GLN A 105 15.95 3.94 -2.50
C GLN A 105 15.29 2.65 -2.04
N LEU A 106 14.04 2.72 -1.54
CA LEU A 106 13.32 1.53 -1.08
C LEU A 106 13.14 0.52 -2.20
N ASP A 107 12.67 0.96 -3.36
CA ASP A 107 12.41 0.07 -4.49
C ASP A 107 13.71 -0.59 -4.96
N HIS A 108 14.83 0.16 -4.96
CA HIS A 108 16.15 -0.39 -5.27
C HIS A 108 16.61 -1.44 -4.23
N ILE A 109 16.42 -1.17 -2.93
CA ILE A 109 16.73 -2.15 -1.86
C ILE A 109 15.97 -3.47 -2.09
N LEU A 110 14.68 -3.39 -2.41
CA LEU A 110 13.84 -4.57 -2.64
C LEU A 110 14.28 -5.34 -3.90
N LEU A 111 14.59 -4.63 -4.98
CA LEU A 111 15.02 -5.24 -6.23
C LEU A 111 16.39 -5.93 -6.09
N GLU A 112 17.36 -5.28 -5.47
CA GLU A 112 18.67 -5.89 -5.18
C GLU A 112 18.56 -7.05 -4.18
N HIS A 113 17.59 -6.96 -3.25
CA HIS A 113 17.30 -8.07 -2.35
C HIS A 113 16.75 -9.29 -3.10
N SER A 114 15.90 -9.10 -4.12
CA SER A 114 15.42 -10.20 -4.96
C SER A 114 16.57 -10.88 -5.70
N LYS A 115 17.53 -10.12 -6.25
CA LYS A 115 18.76 -10.67 -6.85
C LYS A 115 19.57 -11.49 -5.85
N SER A 116 19.76 -10.96 -4.64
CA SER A 116 20.53 -11.67 -3.60
C SER A 116 19.85 -12.96 -3.13
N ASN A 117 18.57 -13.15 -3.44
CA ASN A 117 17.81 -14.38 -3.18
C ASN A 117 17.69 -15.30 -4.41
N GLY A 118 18.38 -15.00 -5.51
CA GLY A 118 18.48 -15.90 -6.67
C GLY A 118 17.65 -15.49 -7.89
N ALA A 119 16.90 -14.38 -7.84
CA ALA A 119 16.20 -13.90 -9.02
C ALA A 119 17.16 -13.28 -10.05
N SER A 120 16.95 -13.58 -11.33
CA SER A 120 17.69 -12.97 -12.44
C SER A 120 16.98 -11.67 -12.85
N VAL A 121 17.58 -10.51 -12.58
CA VAL A 121 16.99 -9.21 -12.88
C VAL A 121 17.71 -8.53 -14.03
N PHE A 122 16.98 -8.14 -15.05
CA PHE A 122 17.46 -7.44 -16.23
C PHE A 122 16.84 -6.04 -16.34
N GLN A 123 17.70 -5.03 -16.47
CA GLN A 123 17.38 -3.62 -16.64
C GLN A 123 18.29 -3.03 -17.73
N PRO A 124 17.84 -2.15 -18.60
CA PRO A 124 16.45 -1.74 -18.88
C PRO A 124 15.81 -2.61 -19.96
N TYR A 125 15.03 -3.59 -19.59
CA TYR A 125 14.40 -4.55 -20.51
C TYR A 125 12.87 -4.41 -20.46
N GLU A 126 12.28 -4.03 -21.60
CA GLU A 126 10.85 -3.84 -21.78
C GLU A 126 10.20 -5.05 -22.44
N VAL A 127 9.17 -5.62 -21.85
CA VAL A 127 8.32 -6.62 -22.52
C VAL A 127 7.48 -5.93 -23.58
N THR A 128 7.69 -6.28 -24.83
CA THR A 128 7.00 -5.69 -25.98
C THR A 128 5.74 -6.45 -26.36
N SER A 129 5.75 -7.77 -26.23
CA SER A 129 4.58 -8.62 -26.47
C SER A 129 4.66 -9.93 -25.70
N LEU A 130 3.50 -10.58 -25.57
CA LEU A 130 3.34 -11.91 -25.01
C LEU A 130 2.79 -12.83 -26.11
N GLU A 131 3.19 -14.10 -26.07
CA GLU A 131 2.67 -15.17 -26.91
C GLU A 131 1.84 -16.12 -26.06
N PHE A 132 0.72 -16.60 -26.63
CA PHE A 132 -0.29 -17.37 -25.91
C PHE A 132 -0.55 -18.72 -26.60
N ASP A 133 -0.82 -19.73 -25.75
CA ASP A 133 -1.47 -20.97 -26.16
C ASP A 133 -2.89 -20.96 -25.56
N GLY A 134 -3.90 -20.68 -26.39
CA GLY A 134 -5.24 -20.35 -25.92
C GLY A 134 -5.25 -19.10 -25.06
N GLU A 135 -5.62 -19.25 -23.78
CA GLU A 135 -5.65 -18.15 -22.79
C GLU A 135 -4.35 -18.06 -21.96
N ARG A 136 -3.46 -19.06 -22.07
CA ARG A 136 -2.24 -19.15 -21.27
C ARG A 136 -1.06 -18.47 -21.97
N PRO A 137 -0.47 -17.41 -21.39
CA PRO A 137 0.79 -16.87 -21.87
C PRO A 137 1.92 -17.84 -21.57
N HIS A 138 2.82 -18.06 -22.55
CA HIS A 138 3.93 -19.01 -22.43
C HIS A 138 5.29 -18.44 -22.83
N ALA A 139 5.30 -17.31 -23.55
CA ALA A 139 6.53 -16.62 -23.93
C ALA A 139 6.33 -15.11 -23.99
N ALA A 140 7.42 -14.37 -23.83
CA ALA A 140 7.46 -12.92 -23.95
C ALA A 140 8.58 -12.50 -24.90
N LEU A 141 8.29 -11.52 -25.77
CA LEU A 141 9.30 -10.80 -26.51
C LEU A 141 9.70 -9.56 -25.71
N TRP A 142 10.98 -9.28 -25.69
CA TRP A 142 11.54 -8.15 -24.96
C TRP A 142 12.47 -7.32 -25.86
N ARG A 143 12.65 -6.06 -25.47
CA ARG A 143 13.61 -5.11 -26.03
C ARG A 143 14.45 -4.50 -24.93
N GLU A 144 15.75 -4.53 -25.08
CA GLU A 144 16.66 -3.72 -24.25
C GLU A 144 16.63 -2.27 -24.74
N ARG A 145 16.27 -1.34 -23.86
CA ARG A 145 15.98 0.04 -24.24
C ARG A 145 17.22 0.85 -24.65
N ASN A 146 18.40 0.53 -24.12
CA ASN A 146 19.63 1.27 -24.43
C ASN A 146 20.21 0.88 -25.80
N THR A 147 20.24 -0.41 -26.10
CA THR A 147 20.86 -0.92 -27.33
C THR A 147 19.87 -1.20 -28.48
N GLY A 148 18.58 -1.32 -28.11
CA GLY A 148 17.54 -1.75 -29.04
C GLY A 148 17.54 -3.25 -29.34
N ASN A 149 18.42 -4.04 -28.73
CA ASN A 149 18.43 -5.47 -28.86
C ASN A 149 17.12 -6.11 -28.47
N THR A 150 16.67 -7.10 -29.20
CA THR A 150 15.43 -7.84 -28.95
C THR A 150 15.70 -9.32 -28.75
N GLY A 151 14.77 -9.99 -28.07
CA GLY A 151 14.83 -11.44 -27.92
C GLY A 151 13.54 -11.96 -27.29
N GLY A 152 13.52 -13.25 -27.02
CA GLY A 152 12.38 -13.93 -26.40
C GLY A 152 12.78 -14.70 -25.15
N ILE A 153 11.82 -14.94 -24.28
CA ILE A 153 11.94 -15.80 -23.10
C ILE A 153 10.66 -16.60 -22.93
N SER A 154 10.76 -17.91 -22.82
CA SER A 154 9.64 -18.78 -22.47
C SER A 154 9.53 -18.95 -20.96
N PHE A 155 8.31 -19.19 -20.47
CA PHE A 155 8.03 -19.34 -19.04
C PHE A 155 6.83 -20.25 -18.79
N ARG A 156 6.74 -20.73 -17.57
CA ARG A 156 5.61 -21.54 -17.10
C ARG A 156 4.50 -20.69 -16.48
N TYR A 157 4.90 -19.67 -15.72
CA TYR A 157 3.98 -18.71 -15.09
C TYR A 157 4.46 -17.27 -15.33
N LEU A 158 3.48 -16.37 -15.44
CA LEU A 158 3.68 -14.93 -15.54
C LEU A 158 3.16 -14.23 -14.30
N ILE A 159 3.93 -13.28 -13.76
CA ILE A 159 3.43 -12.26 -12.82
C ILE A 159 3.53 -10.91 -13.51
N ASP A 160 2.38 -10.33 -13.86
CA ASP A 160 2.31 -8.94 -14.33
C ASP A 160 2.34 -8.00 -13.13
N ALA A 161 3.52 -7.47 -12.82
CA ALA A 161 3.79 -6.44 -11.82
C ALA A 161 4.26 -5.13 -12.49
N SER A 162 3.80 -4.88 -13.71
CA SER A 162 4.23 -3.76 -14.57
C SER A 162 3.71 -2.37 -14.10
N GLY A 163 3.11 -2.31 -12.93
CA GLY A 163 2.58 -1.09 -12.35
C GLY A 163 1.46 -0.52 -13.21
N ARG A 164 1.37 0.80 -13.28
CA ARG A 164 0.31 1.48 -14.05
C ARG A 164 0.26 1.12 -15.54
N ALA A 165 1.36 0.62 -16.11
CA ALA A 165 1.36 0.15 -17.50
C ALA A 165 0.36 -1.00 -17.70
N GLY A 166 0.29 -1.95 -16.76
CA GLY A 166 -0.67 -3.04 -16.74
C GLY A 166 -0.64 -3.84 -18.05
N VAL A 167 0.46 -4.52 -18.33
CA VAL A 167 0.67 -5.20 -19.62
C VAL A 167 -0.50 -6.13 -19.96
N MET A 168 -0.91 -6.97 -19.01
CA MET A 168 -2.07 -7.86 -19.22
C MET A 168 -3.37 -7.08 -19.34
N THR A 169 -3.65 -6.21 -18.38
CA THR A 169 -4.96 -5.53 -18.26
C THR A 169 -5.24 -4.52 -19.36
N THR A 170 -4.21 -3.90 -19.93
CA THR A 170 -4.38 -2.86 -20.97
C THR A 170 -4.22 -3.38 -22.39
N LYS A 171 -3.25 -4.28 -22.64
CA LYS A 171 -2.95 -4.74 -23.99
C LYS A 171 -3.76 -5.97 -24.40
N TYR A 172 -3.94 -6.93 -23.49
CA TYR A 172 -4.51 -8.24 -23.81
C TYR A 172 -5.95 -8.37 -23.33
N LEU A 173 -6.19 -8.21 -22.03
CA LEU A 173 -7.52 -8.37 -21.46
C LEU A 173 -8.44 -7.18 -21.74
N LYS A 174 -7.89 -5.97 -21.83
CA LYS A 174 -8.62 -4.71 -22.04
C LYS A 174 -9.79 -4.52 -21.03
N ASN A 175 -9.56 -4.99 -19.79
CA ASN A 175 -10.57 -5.10 -18.75
C ASN A 175 -10.38 -4.09 -17.61
N ARG A 176 -9.48 -3.11 -17.78
CA ARG A 176 -9.28 -2.03 -16.82
C ARG A 176 -10.46 -1.07 -16.84
N ARG A 177 -11.08 -0.85 -15.67
CA ARG A 177 -12.19 0.08 -15.48
C ARG A 177 -11.73 1.23 -14.58
N PHE A 178 -11.84 2.45 -15.08
CA PHE A 178 -11.57 3.65 -14.29
C PHE A 178 -12.75 3.96 -13.39
N ASN A 179 -12.45 4.45 -12.17
CA ASN A 179 -13.48 4.86 -11.24
C ASN A 179 -13.91 6.30 -11.56
N GLU A 180 -15.11 6.46 -12.07
CA GLU A 180 -15.65 7.78 -12.46
C GLU A 180 -15.82 8.74 -11.28
N SER A 181 -15.96 8.21 -10.05
CA SER A 181 -16.11 9.03 -8.84
C SER A 181 -14.78 9.61 -8.33
N PHE A 182 -13.64 9.10 -8.80
CA PHE A 182 -12.30 9.51 -8.35
C PHE A 182 -11.46 10.09 -9.49
N GLN A 183 -12.03 11.01 -10.24
CA GLN A 183 -11.32 11.72 -11.30
C GLN A 183 -10.49 12.85 -10.69
N ASN A 184 -9.29 12.50 -10.24
CA ASN A 184 -8.37 13.41 -9.57
C ASN A 184 -7.08 13.56 -10.36
N ILE A 185 -6.39 14.68 -10.11
CA ILE A 185 -4.99 14.91 -10.46
C ILE A 185 -4.20 15.10 -9.17
N ALA A 186 -3.05 14.48 -9.08
CA ALA A 186 -2.07 14.71 -8.04
C ALA A 186 -0.89 15.50 -8.62
N PHE A 187 -0.38 16.47 -7.88
CA PHE A 187 0.83 17.19 -8.23
C PHE A 187 1.59 17.59 -6.97
N TRP A 188 2.93 17.47 -7.02
CA TRP A 188 3.77 17.60 -5.82
C TRP A 188 5.16 18.09 -6.12
N GLY A 189 5.86 18.51 -5.05
CA GLY A 189 7.27 18.84 -5.05
C GLY A 189 7.92 18.54 -3.71
N TYR A 190 9.25 18.58 -3.71
CA TYR A 190 10.05 18.35 -2.51
C TYR A 190 10.64 19.68 -2.02
N TRP A 191 10.52 19.91 -0.71
CA TRP A 191 10.94 21.14 -0.07
C TRP A 191 12.03 20.90 0.97
N ARG A 192 12.92 21.85 1.18
CA ARG A 192 13.96 21.84 2.21
C ARG A 192 13.86 23.10 3.06
N GLY A 193 14.29 23.02 4.35
CA GLY A 193 14.22 24.17 5.27
C GLY A 193 12.85 24.36 5.92
N PHE A 194 11.99 23.36 5.86
CA PHE A 194 10.66 23.35 6.44
C PHE A 194 10.67 23.24 7.98
N LYS A 195 9.55 23.61 8.61
CA LYS A 195 9.33 23.42 10.04
C LYS A 195 7.98 22.75 10.27
N LEU A 196 8.00 21.49 10.72
CA LEU A 196 6.77 20.79 11.08
C LEU A 196 6.20 21.31 12.40
N PRO A 197 4.87 21.42 12.51
CA PRO A 197 4.19 21.65 13.77
C PRO A 197 4.28 20.39 14.65
N ASN A 198 4.22 20.58 15.95
CA ASN A 198 4.19 19.45 16.91
C ASN A 198 2.75 18.90 17.02
N ILE A 199 2.28 18.24 15.98
CA ILE A 199 0.95 17.63 15.86
C ILE A 199 1.05 16.21 15.34
N GLY A 200 0.12 15.36 15.74
CA GLY A 200 0.09 13.96 15.33
C GLY A 200 1.17 13.11 15.99
N PRO A 201 1.15 11.80 15.74
CA PRO A 201 2.19 10.88 16.21
C PRO A 201 3.52 11.13 15.50
N SER A 202 4.61 10.63 16.08
CA SER A 202 5.96 10.78 15.52
C SER A 202 6.02 10.26 14.07
N GLY A 203 6.63 11.05 13.17
CA GLY A 203 6.77 10.71 11.75
C GLY A 203 5.46 10.65 10.98
N ALA A 204 4.38 11.24 11.50
CA ALA A 204 3.07 11.21 10.85
C ALA A 204 3.10 11.81 9.44
N ILE A 205 2.27 11.26 8.55
CA ILE A 205 1.78 11.99 7.40
C ILE A 205 0.71 12.98 7.87
N LEU A 206 0.71 14.20 7.33
CA LEU A 206 -0.42 15.11 7.48
C LEU A 206 -1.30 15.00 6.23
N ILE A 207 -2.59 14.79 6.43
CA ILE A 207 -3.63 14.74 5.40
C ILE A 207 -4.60 15.86 5.68
N LEU A 208 -4.61 16.89 4.81
CA LEU A 208 -5.25 18.15 5.06
C LEU A 208 -6.25 18.46 3.95
N GLY A 209 -7.54 18.41 4.25
CA GLY A 209 -8.62 18.64 3.29
C GLY A 209 -8.73 20.11 2.88
N ILE A 210 -8.95 20.36 1.60
CA ILE A 210 -9.28 21.65 1.00
C ILE A 210 -10.60 21.53 0.21
N PRO A 211 -11.22 22.63 -0.20
CA PRO A 211 -12.53 22.57 -0.89
C PRO A 211 -12.60 21.63 -2.09
N ASP A 212 -11.55 21.61 -2.91
CA ASP A 212 -11.53 20.83 -4.16
C ASP A 212 -10.59 19.63 -4.12
N GLY A 213 -10.11 19.23 -2.90
CA GLY A 213 -9.14 18.16 -2.78
C GLY A 213 -8.51 18.05 -1.38
N TRP A 214 -7.22 17.72 -1.33
CA TRP A 214 -6.49 17.60 -0.07
C TRP A 214 -4.97 17.67 -0.30
N PHE A 215 -4.23 18.04 0.75
CA PHE A 215 -2.78 17.99 0.79
C PHE A 215 -2.29 16.75 1.48
N TRP A 216 -1.16 16.21 1.01
CA TRP A 216 -0.27 15.44 1.85
C TRP A 216 0.98 16.24 2.24
N VAL A 217 1.49 15.99 3.44
CA VAL A 217 2.77 16.53 3.93
C VAL A 217 3.54 15.37 4.58
N ILE A 218 4.66 14.96 3.97
CA ILE A 218 5.41 13.74 4.32
C ILE A 218 6.87 14.09 4.59
N PRO A 219 7.36 13.99 5.84
CA PRO A 219 8.76 14.20 6.15
C PRO A 219 9.60 13.01 5.67
N LEU A 220 10.72 13.29 5.00
CA LEU A 220 11.65 12.28 4.50
C LEU A 220 12.99 12.35 5.24
N HIS A 221 13.69 11.22 5.33
CA HIS A 221 14.94 11.10 6.08
C HIS A 221 16.13 11.88 5.48
N ASN A 222 16.03 12.26 4.20
CA ASN A 222 17.08 13.03 3.50
C ASN A 222 17.00 14.55 3.74
N GLY A 223 16.22 14.98 4.73
CA GLY A 223 16.04 16.39 5.09
C GLY A 223 15.10 17.15 4.16
N THR A 224 14.35 16.45 3.30
CA THR A 224 13.27 17.06 2.51
C THR A 224 11.91 16.70 3.08
N ILE A 225 10.90 17.45 2.66
CA ILE A 225 9.49 17.15 2.88
C ILE A 225 8.79 17.07 1.53
N SER A 226 8.01 16.00 1.34
CA SER A 226 7.13 15.88 0.18
C SER A 226 5.82 16.59 0.49
N VAL A 227 5.47 17.57 -0.33
CA VAL A 227 4.18 18.27 -0.24
C VAL A 227 3.47 18.13 -1.58
N GLY A 228 2.28 17.58 -1.53
CA GLY A 228 1.48 17.41 -2.74
C GLY A 228 0.01 17.70 -2.53
N ILE A 229 -0.67 17.90 -3.64
CA ILE A 229 -2.09 18.19 -3.71
C ILE A 229 -2.75 17.14 -4.58
N VAL A 230 -3.81 16.55 -4.10
CA VAL A 230 -4.78 15.81 -4.91
C VAL A 230 -5.98 16.71 -5.11
N MET A 231 -6.32 17.00 -6.34
CA MET A 231 -7.40 17.92 -6.70
C MET A 231 -8.35 17.26 -7.69
N ASN A 232 -9.64 17.58 -7.58
CA ASN A 232 -10.63 17.17 -8.56
C ASN A 232 -10.28 17.74 -9.95
N LYS A 233 -10.32 16.91 -10.99
CA LYS A 233 -9.95 17.30 -12.36
C LYS A 233 -10.75 18.47 -12.91
N ASN A 234 -12.05 18.55 -12.60
CA ASN A 234 -12.88 19.64 -13.09
C ASN A 234 -12.47 20.98 -12.44
N ALA A 235 -12.16 20.96 -11.13
CA ALA A 235 -11.66 22.12 -10.43
C ALA A 235 -10.28 22.55 -10.97
N PHE A 236 -9.37 21.60 -11.16
CA PHE A 236 -8.07 21.86 -11.78
C PHE A 236 -8.23 22.43 -13.19
N ALA A 237 -9.04 21.83 -14.04
CA ALA A 237 -9.29 22.30 -15.40
C ALA A 237 -9.92 23.70 -15.43
N ALA A 238 -10.77 24.04 -14.46
CA ALA A 238 -11.33 25.39 -14.33
C ALA A 238 -10.21 26.42 -14.07
N LYS A 239 -9.29 26.16 -13.13
CA LYS A 239 -8.13 27.02 -12.86
C LYS A 239 -7.20 27.17 -14.07
N ARG A 240 -6.98 26.06 -14.79
CA ARG A 240 -6.19 26.07 -16.05
C ARG A 240 -6.84 26.92 -17.15
N ARG A 241 -8.16 26.87 -17.29
CA ARG A 241 -8.90 27.71 -18.26
C ARG A 241 -8.83 29.19 -17.94
N MET A 242 -8.62 29.55 -16.67
CA MET A 242 -8.37 30.93 -16.25
C MET A 242 -6.93 31.40 -16.54
N GLY A 243 -6.08 30.58 -17.14
CA GLY A 243 -4.72 30.87 -17.52
C GLY A 243 -3.65 30.49 -16.49
N ALA A 244 -4.04 29.95 -15.33
CA ALA A 244 -3.07 29.58 -14.29
C ALA A 244 -2.18 28.41 -14.73
N SER A 245 -0.88 28.47 -14.53
CA SER A 245 0.07 27.38 -14.71
C SER A 245 -0.07 26.34 -13.56
N LEU A 246 0.56 25.18 -13.71
CA LEU A 246 0.62 24.19 -12.63
C LEU A 246 1.28 24.76 -11.38
N GLN A 247 2.37 25.49 -11.55
CA GLN A 247 3.11 26.15 -10.47
C GLN A 247 2.27 27.19 -9.75
N GLU A 248 1.57 28.05 -10.49
CA GLU A 248 0.68 29.06 -9.90
C GLU A 248 -0.46 28.42 -9.11
N ILE A 249 -1.08 27.36 -9.63
CA ILE A 249 -2.11 26.61 -8.90
C ILE A 249 -1.50 26.03 -7.61
N TYR A 250 -0.36 25.35 -7.68
CA TYR A 250 0.30 24.74 -6.54
C TYR A 250 0.63 25.76 -5.44
N HIS A 251 1.28 26.86 -5.80
CA HIS A 251 1.64 27.90 -4.83
C HIS A 251 0.43 28.66 -4.28
N SER A 252 -0.61 28.88 -5.09
CA SER A 252 -1.83 29.53 -4.60
C SER A 252 -2.60 28.67 -3.59
N GLU A 253 -2.67 27.37 -3.80
CA GLU A 253 -3.29 26.45 -2.82
C GLU A 253 -2.48 26.40 -1.51
N ILE A 254 -1.14 26.36 -1.59
CA ILE A 254 -0.27 26.42 -0.40
C ILE A 254 -0.51 27.74 0.35
N ALA A 255 -0.52 28.87 -0.33
CA ALA A 255 -0.72 30.17 0.30
C ALA A 255 -2.13 30.32 0.93
N ALA A 256 -3.13 29.67 0.33
CA ALA A 256 -4.49 29.68 0.84
C ALA A 256 -4.71 28.78 2.08
N PHE A 257 -3.79 27.84 2.36
CA PHE A 257 -3.92 26.92 3.49
C PHE A 257 -2.90 27.25 4.60
N PRO A 258 -3.30 27.95 5.69
CA PRO A 258 -2.38 28.53 6.67
C PRO A 258 -1.37 27.55 7.26
N MET A 259 -1.78 26.33 7.59
CA MET A 259 -0.88 25.32 8.17
C MET A 259 0.25 24.95 7.21
N VAL A 260 -0.04 24.74 5.92
CA VAL A 260 0.98 24.37 4.93
C VAL A 260 1.86 25.57 4.62
N ALA A 261 1.27 26.78 4.51
CA ALA A 261 2.03 28.02 4.32
C ALA A 261 3.02 28.26 5.48
N GLU A 262 2.62 28.01 6.73
CA GLU A 262 3.50 28.13 7.91
C GLU A 262 4.64 27.09 7.89
N ILE A 263 4.34 25.82 7.55
CA ILE A 263 5.35 24.76 7.40
C ILE A 263 6.44 25.19 6.40
N LEU A 264 6.04 25.84 5.30
CA LEU A 264 6.90 26.15 4.17
C LEU A 264 7.42 27.59 4.15
N VAL A 265 7.12 28.43 5.15
CA VAL A 265 7.42 29.87 5.16
C VAL A 265 8.90 30.20 4.92
N LYS A 266 9.81 29.32 5.30
CA LYS A 266 11.27 29.45 5.09
C LYS A 266 11.83 28.33 4.21
N ALA A 267 10.97 27.51 3.63
CA ALA A 267 11.37 26.37 2.84
C ALA A 267 11.56 26.76 1.38
N GLU A 268 12.45 26.05 0.71
CA GLU A 268 12.76 26.17 -0.70
C GLU A 268 12.30 24.91 -1.44
N LEU A 269 11.62 25.08 -2.57
CA LEU A 269 11.26 23.98 -3.47
C LEU A 269 12.53 23.54 -4.22
N VAL A 270 12.95 22.28 -3.98
CA VAL A 270 14.24 21.77 -4.49
C VAL A 270 14.12 20.87 -5.72
N THR A 271 12.90 20.69 -6.24
CA THR A 271 12.62 19.92 -7.46
C THR A 271 11.60 20.63 -8.32
N ASP A 272 11.55 20.26 -9.61
CA ASP A 272 10.39 20.58 -10.44
C ASP A 272 9.15 19.86 -9.91
N LEU A 273 7.97 20.47 -10.15
CA LEU A 273 6.70 19.84 -9.81
C LEU A 273 6.46 18.61 -10.69
N GLN A 274 6.10 17.53 -10.04
CA GLN A 274 5.65 16.30 -10.68
C GLN A 274 4.12 16.26 -10.71
N SER A 275 3.54 15.49 -11.62
CA SER A 275 2.09 15.29 -11.66
C SER A 275 1.70 13.92 -12.18
N GLU A 276 0.58 13.40 -11.66
CA GLU A 276 -0.06 12.16 -12.07
C GLU A 276 -1.57 12.31 -12.10
N GLN A 277 -2.22 11.62 -13.03
CA GLN A 277 -3.68 11.70 -13.20
C GLN A 277 -4.28 10.34 -13.57
N ASP A 278 -5.61 10.22 -13.44
CA ASP A 278 -6.36 9.02 -13.79
C ASP A 278 -5.80 7.75 -13.13
N PHE A 279 -5.55 7.85 -11.83
CA PHE A 279 -4.91 6.78 -11.09
C PHE A 279 -5.88 5.82 -10.40
N SER A 280 -7.19 6.11 -10.30
CA SER A 280 -8.15 5.19 -9.68
C SER A 280 -8.77 4.25 -10.71
N TYR A 281 -8.47 2.96 -10.61
CA TYR A 281 -8.99 1.91 -11.51
C TYR A 281 -8.90 0.53 -10.86
N ILE A 282 -9.68 -0.39 -11.40
CA ILE A 282 -9.63 -1.83 -11.09
C ILE A 282 -9.80 -2.65 -12.36
N SER A 283 -9.13 -3.80 -12.42
CA SER A 283 -9.38 -4.81 -13.45
C SER A 283 -10.49 -5.75 -13.04
N GLU A 284 -11.29 -6.19 -14.00
CA GLU A 284 -12.36 -7.16 -13.75
C GLU A 284 -11.78 -8.51 -13.31
N GLU A 285 -10.62 -8.89 -13.84
CA GLU A 285 -9.89 -10.10 -13.52
C GLU A 285 -8.47 -9.78 -13.07
N CYS A 286 -8.01 -10.43 -12.00
CA CYS A 286 -6.67 -10.26 -11.45
C CYS A 286 -5.72 -11.42 -11.80
N GLY A 287 -6.18 -12.42 -12.54
CA GLY A 287 -5.38 -13.58 -12.96
C GLY A 287 -6.17 -14.51 -13.87
N GLY A 288 -5.46 -15.44 -14.50
CA GLY A 288 -6.02 -16.46 -15.37
C GLY A 288 -5.01 -17.59 -15.59
N PRO A 289 -5.31 -18.56 -16.50
CA PRO A 289 -4.46 -19.71 -16.73
C PRO A 289 -3.00 -19.31 -16.97
N GLY A 290 -2.09 -19.68 -16.08
CA GLY A 290 -0.66 -19.40 -16.19
C GLY A 290 -0.23 -17.98 -15.83
N TYR A 291 -1.10 -17.10 -15.32
CA TYR A 291 -0.68 -15.75 -14.96
C TYR A 291 -1.43 -15.17 -13.74
N PHE A 292 -0.74 -14.27 -13.03
CA PHE A 292 -1.28 -13.45 -11.95
C PHE A 292 -0.94 -11.98 -12.23
N ILE A 293 -1.84 -11.07 -11.86
CA ILE A 293 -1.66 -9.62 -12.04
C ILE A 293 -1.60 -8.96 -10.66
N ALA A 294 -0.46 -8.37 -10.31
CA ALA A 294 -0.20 -7.88 -8.96
C ALA A 294 0.02 -6.36 -8.92
N GLY A 295 -0.34 -5.74 -7.80
CA GLY A 295 -0.17 -4.31 -7.57
C GLY A 295 -0.95 -3.45 -8.57
N ASP A 296 -0.37 -2.31 -8.91
CA ASP A 296 -1.00 -1.32 -9.80
C ASP A 296 -1.26 -1.87 -11.22
N ALA A 297 -0.68 -3.02 -11.59
CA ALA A 297 -1.04 -3.67 -12.85
C ALA A 297 -2.49 -4.16 -12.86
N ALA A 298 -3.03 -4.56 -11.70
CA ALA A 298 -4.43 -4.95 -11.53
C ALA A 298 -5.33 -3.80 -11.09
N CYS A 299 -4.93 -3.08 -10.05
CA CYS A 299 -5.75 -2.00 -9.48
C CYS A 299 -4.89 -0.97 -8.76
N PHE A 300 -5.32 0.27 -8.83
CA PHE A 300 -4.86 1.36 -7.97
C PHE A 300 -6.05 2.17 -7.51
N LEU A 301 -6.04 2.60 -6.25
CA LEU A 301 -7.18 3.31 -5.69
C LEU A 301 -6.94 4.82 -5.65
N ASP A 302 -6.23 5.28 -4.64
CA ASP A 302 -6.03 6.69 -4.32
C ASP A 302 -4.92 6.82 -3.27
N PRO A 303 -4.09 7.87 -3.29
CA PRO A 303 -3.01 8.02 -2.32
C PRO A 303 -3.47 8.36 -0.90
N LEU A 304 -4.75 8.71 -0.69
CA LEU A 304 -5.29 9.25 0.57
C LEU A 304 -5.00 8.38 1.80
N LEU A 305 -5.11 7.06 1.67
CA LEU A 305 -4.89 6.12 2.77
C LEU A 305 -3.55 5.37 2.69
N SER A 306 -2.63 5.79 1.80
CA SER A 306 -1.29 5.18 1.66
C SER A 306 -1.29 3.69 1.32
N THR A 307 -2.29 3.19 0.61
CA THR A 307 -2.57 1.75 0.40
C THR A 307 -1.79 1.11 -0.74
N GLY A 308 -1.22 1.88 -1.67
CA GLY A 308 -0.62 1.34 -2.90
C GLY A 308 0.49 0.32 -2.66
N PHE A 309 1.44 0.62 -1.76
CA PHE A 309 2.51 -0.33 -1.41
C PHE A 309 1.96 -1.60 -0.74
N HIS A 310 0.99 -1.45 0.16
CA HIS A 310 0.33 -2.58 0.83
C HIS A 310 -0.35 -3.51 -0.18
N LEU A 311 -1.22 -3.00 -1.03
CA LEU A 311 -1.92 -3.80 -2.04
C LEU A 311 -0.95 -4.46 -3.03
N ALA A 312 0.12 -3.76 -3.41
CA ALA A 312 1.13 -4.27 -4.30
C ALA A 312 1.88 -5.48 -3.69
N THR A 313 2.34 -5.35 -2.46
CA THR A 313 3.08 -6.42 -1.80
C THR A 313 2.18 -7.57 -1.31
N TYR A 314 0.98 -7.25 -0.82
CA TYR A 314 -0.04 -8.24 -0.45
C TYR A 314 -0.41 -9.15 -1.62
N SER A 315 -0.78 -8.57 -2.78
CA SER A 315 -1.10 -9.37 -3.96
C SER A 315 0.09 -10.19 -4.46
N ALA A 316 1.31 -9.66 -4.38
CA ALA A 316 2.52 -10.37 -4.77
C ALA A 316 2.80 -11.60 -3.89
N VAL A 317 2.62 -11.50 -2.57
CA VAL A 317 2.76 -12.63 -1.64
C VAL A 317 1.73 -13.70 -1.94
N MET A 318 0.47 -13.31 -2.15
CA MET A 318 -0.61 -14.25 -2.50
C MET A 318 -0.34 -14.95 -3.83
N ALA A 319 0.06 -14.22 -4.88
CA ALA A 319 0.40 -14.79 -6.18
C ALA A 319 1.56 -15.80 -6.05
N ALA A 320 2.60 -15.44 -5.30
CA ALA A 320 3.74 -16.32 -5.07
C ALA A 320 3.34 -17.60 -4.31
N ALA A 321 2.47 -17.49 -3.28
CA ALA A 321 1.97 -18.64 -2.54
C ALA A 321 1.11 -19.57 -3.41
N CYS A 322 0.23 -18.99 -4.24
CA CYS A 322 -0.57 -19.76 -5.19
C CYS A 322 0.31 -20.52 -6.19
N ILE A 323 1.24 -19.85 -6.86
CA ILE A 323 2.16 -20.48 -7.83
C ILE A 323 2.96 -21.61 -7.18
N ALA A 324 3.47 -21.38 -5.96
CA ALA A 324 4.25 -22.37 -5.23
C ALA A 324 3.41 -23.65 -4.95
N SER A 325 2.18 -23.48 -4.48
CA SER A 325 1.30 -24.64 -4.18
C SER A 325 0.77 -25.33 -5.44
N ILE A 326 0.41 -24.57 -6.48
CA ILE A 326 0.00 -25.16 -7.78
C ILE A 326 1.15 -26.01 -8.35
N SER A 327 2.38 -25.47 -8.33
CA SER A 327 3.55 -26.18 -8.87
C SER A 327 3.90 -27.46 -8.10
N ARG A 328 3.49 -27.56 -6.83
CA ARG A 328 3.64 -28.78 -6.01
C ARG A 328 2.42 -29.68 -6.03
N ASN A 329 1.40 -29.38 -6.83
CA ASN A 329 0.12 -30.09 -6.89
C ASN A 329 -0.63 -30.14 -5.53
N GLU A 330 -0.45 -29.13 -4.68
CA GLU A 330 -1.14 -28.99 -3.39
C GLU A 330 -2.56 -28.42 -3.56
N VAL A 331 -2.78 -27.66 -4.65
CA VAL A 331 -4.05 -27.00 -4.99
C VAL A 331 -4.24 -26.99 -6.51
N ASP A 332 -5.47 -27.04 -6.96
CA ASP A 332 -5.83 -26.83 -8.37
C ASP A 332 -5.62 -25.38 -8.79
N GLU A 333 -5.15 -25.16 -10.03
CA GLU A 333 -4.84 -23.82 -10.53
C GLU A 333 -6.08 -22.91 -10.54
N LYS A 334 -7.22 -23.42 -10.99
CA LYS A 334 -8.47 -22.67 -11.06
C LYS A 334 -8.93 -22.22 -9.66
N GLU A 335 -8.89 -23.16 -8.69
CA GLU A 335 -9.25 -22.86 -7.32
C GLU A 335 -8.33 -21.79 -6.68
N ALA A 336 -7.02 -21.89 -6.91
CA ALA A 336 -6.06 -20.90 -6.43
C ALA A 336 -6.28 -19.52 -7.05
N LEU A 337 -6.58 -19.46 -8.35
CA LEU A 337 -6.91 -18.22 -9.07
C LEU A 337 -8.19 -17.56 -8.57
N GLU A 338 -9.23 -18.35 -8.29
CA GLU A 338 -10.48 -17.87 -7.72
C GLU A 338 -10.25 -17.29 -6.31
N ALA A 339 -9.53 -18.01 -5.43
CA ALA A 339 -9.20 -17.54 -4.09
C ALA A 339 -8.36 -16.24 -4.13
N TYR A 340 -7.35 -16.18 -5.01
CA TYR A 340 -6.53 -15.00 -5.24
C TYR A 340 -7.38 -13.79 -5.64
N SER A 341 -8.21 -13.96 -6.65
CA SER A 341 -9.01 -12.88 -7.22
C SER A 341 -10.03 -12.34 -6.21
N ILE A 342 -10.67 -13.22 -5.44
CA ILE A 342 -11.64 -12.84 -4.40
C ILE A 342 -10.92 -12.06 -3.29
N ALA A 343 -9.84 -12.60 -2.73
CA ALA A 343 -9.15 -11.98 -1.61
C ALA A 343 -8.54 -10.61 -1.99
N TYR A 344 -7.91 -10.52 -3.16
CA TYR A 344 -7.32 -9.27 -3.62
C TYR A 344 -8.39 -8.19 -3.88
N ARG A 345 -9.50 -8.59 -4.51
CA ARG A 345 -10.63 -7.69 -4.76
C ARG A 345 -11.28 -7.21 -3.45
N GLN A 346 -11.42 -8.08 -2.46
CA GLN A 346 -11.96 -7.71 -1.14
C GLN A 346 -11.07 -6.69 -0.45
N ALA A 347 -9.73 -6.88 -0.47
CA ALA A 347 -8.78 -5.91 0.08
C ALA A 347 -8.93 -4.53 -0.60
N TYR A 348 -8.97 -4.49 -1.93
CA TYR A 348 -9.19 -3.26 -2.69
C TYR A 348 -10.52 -2.57 -2.32
N LEU A 349 -11.62 -3.33 -2.29
CA LEU A 349 -12.97 -2.78 -2.06
C LEU A 349 -13.10 -2.16 -0.65
N ARG A 350 -12.50 -2.74 0.37
CA ARG A 350 -12.48 -2.17 1.73
C ARG A 350 -11.90 -0.75 1.73
N TYR A 351 -10.73 -0.59 1.12
CA TYR A 351 -10.11 0.73 1.02
C TYR A 351 -10.90 1.68 0.13
N MET A 352 -11.50 1.17 -0.97
CA MET A 352 -12.31 1.98 -1.87
C MET A 352 -13.51 2.60 -1.15
N VAL A 353 -14.21 1.85 -0.30
CA VAL A 353 -15.36 2.39 0.44
C VAL A 353 -14.91 3.45 1.43
N LEU A 354 -13.77 3.27 2.14
CA LEU A 354 -13.25 4.30 3.05
C LEU A 354 -12.84 5.57 2.32
N VAL A 355 -12.14 5.43 1.18
CA VAL A 355 -11.76 6.57 0.36
C VAL A 355 -13.00 7.26 -0.20
N ALA A 356 -13.97 6.51 -0.73
CA ALA A 356 -15.23 7.05 -1.24
C ALA A 356 -15.99 7.82 -0.16
N THR A 357 -16.01 7.27 1.06
CA THR A 357 -16.67 7.92 2.20
C THR A 357 -15.98 9.23 2.57
N LEU A 358 -14.64 9.29 2.58
CA LEU A 358 -13.88 10.53 2.81
C LEU A 358 -14.18 11.56 1.73
N TYR A 359 -14.21 11.18 0.46
CA TYR A 359 -14.51 12.10 -0.64
C TYR A 359 -16.00 12.52 -0.70
N GLN A 360 -16.93 11.60 -0.45
CA GLN A 360 -18.37 11.89 -0.45
C GLN A 360 -18.80 12.66 0.78
N ASN A 361 -18.16 12.41 1.92
CA ASN A 361 -18.44 13.07 3.19
C ASN A 361 -17.72 14.41 3.34
N TRP A 362 -17.77 15.18 2.30
CA TRP A 362 -17.78 16.62 2.55
C TRP A 362 -18.84 16.99 3.61
N PHE A 363 -19.61 16.01 4.12
CA PHE A 363 -20.75 16.17 5.03
C PHE A 363 -20.57 15.65 6.47
N GLY A 364 -19.39 15.16 6.88
CA GLY A 364 -19.10 14.85 8.28
C GLY A 364 -18.48 13.47 8.55
N LYS A 365 -17.70 13.38 9.61
CA LYS A 365 -16.91 12.20 10.01
C LYS A 365 -17.75 10.99 10.46
N GLU A 366 -18.99 11.20 10.90
CA GLU A 366 -19.83 10.13 11.45
C GLU A 366 -20.13 9.04 10.42
N SER A 367 -20.39 9.41 9.17
CA SER A 367 -20.68 8.45 8.12
C SER A 367 -19.44 7.67 7.65
N LEU A 368 -18.23 8.27 7.70
CA LEU A 368 -16.96 7.56 7.43
C LEU A 368 -16.77 6.40 8.41
N PHE A 369 -16.97 6.68 9.68
CA PHE A 369 -16.78 5.69 10.73
C PHE A 369 -17.88 4.63 10.71
N GLN A 370 -19.12 4.98 10.33
CA GLN A 370 -20.20 4.01 10.14
C GLN A 370 -19.92 3.05 8.98
N GLU A 371 -19.42 3.54 7.84
CA GLU A 371 -19.04 2.67 6.72
C GLU A 371 -17.83 1.80 7.05
N ALA A 372 -16.84 2.33 7.76
CA ALA A 372 -15.72 1.53 8.24
C ALA A 372 -16.21 0.40 9.17
N GLN A 373 -17.16 0.66 10.06
CA GLN A 373 -17.75 -0.37 10.92
C GLN A 373 -18.50 -1.45 10.13
N ARG A 374 -19.23 -1.07 9.09
CA ARG A 374 -19.94 -2.06 8.23
C ARG A 374 -19.00 -2.98 7.48
N MET A 375 -17.79 -2.51 7.18
CA MET A 375 -16.80 -3.25 6.38
C MET A 375 -15.75 -3.96 7.23
N SER A 376 -15.59 -3.56 8.49
CA SER A 376 -14.71 -4.28 9.40
C SER A 376 -15.21 -5.71 9.53
N LEU A 377 -14.34 -6.65 9.25
CA LEU A 377 -14.59 -8.07 9.41
C LEU A 377 -14.81 -8.46 10.88
N LEU A 378 -14.54 -7.53 11.78
CA LEU A 378 -14.78 -7.65 13.21
C LEU A 378 -16.15 -7.04 13.54
N ASN A 379 -17.02 -7.80 14.19
CA ASN A 379 -18.27 -7.28 14.79
C ASN A 379 -17.92 -6.30 15.91
N VAL A 380 -17.70 -5.05 15.53
CA VAL A 380 -17.43 -3.95 16.45
C VAL A 380 -18.77 -3.39 16.94
N SER A 381 -18.93 -3.22 18.24
CA SER A 381 -20.16 -2.70 18.83
C SER A 381 -20.42 -1.23 18.41
N SER A 382 -21.69 -0.84 18.36
CA SER A 382 -22.13 0.50 17.95
C SER A 382 -21.57 1.59 18.87
N GLY A 383 -20.45 2.20 18.54
CA GLY A 383 -19.73 3.24 19.30
C GLY A 383 -18.24 3.29 19.00
N GLU A 384 -17.71 2.28 18.33
CA GLU A 384 -16.26 2.10 18.11
C GLU A 384 -15.84 2.40 16.65
N PHE A 385 -16.46 3.37 15.99
CA PHE A 385 -16.30 3.69 14.58
C PHE A 385 -14.88 4.07 14.17
N ILE A 386 -14.21 4.88 14.98
CA ILE A 386 -12.82 5.31 14.75
C ILE A 386 -11.84 4.13 14.70
N SER A 387 -12.19 3.08 15.36
CA SER A 387 -11.38 1.91 15.59
C SER A 387 -11.40 0.96 14.41
N ALA A 388 -12.56 0.72 13.85
CA ALA A 388 -12.71 -0.01 12.58
C ALA A 388 -11.90 0.71 11.47
N PHE A 389 -11.97 2.03 11.43
CA PHE A 389 -11.17 2.83 10.51
C PHE A 389 -9.67 2.63 10.73
N ASN A 390 -9.18 2.74 11.99
CA ASN A 390 -7.77 2.54 12.30
C ASN A 390 -7.27 1.15 11.93
N ASN A 391 -8.07 0.12 12.15
CA ASN A 391 -7.73 -1.26 11.83
C ASN A 391 -7.54 -1.46 10.32
N ILE A 392 -8.49 -0.97 9.54
CA ILE A 392 -8.42 -1.08 8.08
C ILE A 392 -7.24 -0.27 7.54
N ILE A 393 -7.06 0.99 7.96
CA ILE A 393 -5.99 1.85 7.43
C ILE A 393 -4.58 1.51 7.95
N SER A 394 -4.43 0.61 8.89
CA SER A 394 -3.12 0.04 9.24
C SER A 394 -2.69 -1.08 8.28
N GLY A 395 -3.62 -1.59 7.47
CA GLY A 395 -3.43 -2.75 6.61
C GLY A 395 -3.34 -4.07 7.38
N ILE A 396 -3.59 -4.04 8.69
CA ILE A 396 -3.41 -5.18 9.56
C ILE A 396 -4.54 -6.20 9.39
N GLU A 397 -5.78 -5.75 9.13
CA GLU A 397 -6.90 -6.67 8.91
C GLU A 397 -6.69 -7.61 7.72
N ASP A 398 -6.08 -7.13 6.65
CA ASP A 398 -5.77 -7.98 5.48
C ASP A 398 -4.70 -9.04 5.78
N MET A 399 -4.03 -8.89 6.91
CA MET A 399 -2.88 -9.72 7.29
C MET A 399 -3.13 -10.51 8.57
N GLN A 400 -4.37 -10.57 9.04
CA GLN A 400 -4.73 -11.20 10.31
C GLN A 400 -5.71 -12.33 10.20
N ASP A 401 -5.57 -13.19 11.20
CA ASP A 401 -6.53 -14.21 11.56
C ASP A 401 -7.70 -13.65 12.36
N MET A 402 -8.87 -13.74 11.81
CA MET A 402 -10.10 -13.25 12.41
C MET A 402 -10.73 -14.18 13.42
N GLY A 403 -10.21 -15.40 13.55
CA GLY A 403 -10.71 -16.43 14.46
C GLY A 403 -10.09 -16.41 15.86
N ASP A 404 -8.95 -15.77 16.06
CA ASP A 404 -8.28 -15.74 17.37
C ASP A 404 -8.94 -14.71 18.29
N GLY A 405 -9.53 -15.18 19.40
CA GLY A 405 -10.12 -14.33 20.44
C GLY A 405 -9.14 -13.29 21.02
N ARG A 406 -7.83 -13.51 20.91
CA ARG A 406 -6.80 -12.54 21.30
C ARG A 406 -6.80 -11.33 20.40
N ILE A 407 -7.02 -11.51 19.10
CA ILE A 407 -7.07 -10.41 18.13
C ILE A 407 -8.31 -9.56 18.38
N ARG A 408 -9.47 -10.15 18.65
CA ARG A 408 -10.67 -9.40 19.06
C ARG A 408 -10.43 -8.58 20.33
N PHE A 409 -9.70 -9.14 21.28
CA PHE A 409 -9.31 -8.43 22.50
C PHE A 409 -8.35 -7.27 22.19
N VAL A 410 -7.36 -7.48 21.33
CA VAL A 410 -6.41 -6.44 20.89
C VAL A 410 -7.15 -5.28 20.23
N PHE A 411 -8.06 -5.57 19.32
CA PHE A 411 -8.85 -4.54 18.65
C PHE A 411 -9.78 -3.82 19.63
N SER A 412 -10.43 -4.52 20.54
CA SER A 412 -11.23 -3.86 21.57
C SER A 412 -10.41 -2.93 22.47
N GLU A 413 -9.16 -3.31 22.77
CA GLU A 413 -8.25 -2.48 23.54
C GLU A 413 -7.66 -1.31 22.74
N MET A 414 -7.32 -1.51 21.45
CA MET A 414 -6.98 -0.41 20.53
C MET A 414 -8.10 0.63 20.52
N ASN A 415 -9.32 0.16 20.42
CA ASN A 415 -10.52 0.95 20.32
C ASN A 415 -10.70 1.76 21.60
N ARG A 416 -10.63 1.10 22.73
CA ARG A 416 -10.74 1.74 24.04
C ARG A 416 -9.63 2.76 24.29
N MET A 417 -8.38 2.48 23.87
CA MET A 417 -7.27 3.42 23.97
C MET A 417 -7.46 4.64 23.08
N THR A 418 -7.96 4.45 21.85
CA THR A 418 -8.24 5.57 20.96
C THR A 418 -9.33 6.47 21.53
N GLU A 419 -10.42 5.91 22.05
CA GLU A 419 -11.49 6.67 22.69
C GLU A 419 -11.05 7.39 23.97
N THR A 420 -10.21 6.75 24.78
CA THR A 420 -9.69 7.33 26.03
C THR A 420 -8.68 8.44 25.76
N HIS A 421 -7.91 8.35 24.66
CA HIS A 421 -6.86 9.32 24.35
C HIS A 421 -7.31 10.45 23.43
N PHE A 422 -8.50 10.37 22.81
CA PHE A 422 -9.04 11.39 21.93
C PHE A 422 -10.43 11.92 22.35
N PRO A 423 -10.59 12.44 23.59
CA PRO A 423 -11.78 13.18 23.95
C PRO A 423 -11.87 14.46 23.10
N LYS A 424 -13.11 14.95 22.90
CA LYS A 424 -13.40 16.19 22.16
C LYS A 424 -12.40 17.30 22.51
N ALA A 425 -12.00 18.11 21.53
CA ALA A 425 -10.89 19.07 21.56
C ALA A 425 -10.74 19.92 22.85
N SER A 426 -11.83 20.22 23.57
CA SER A 426 -11.81 20.95 24.83
C SER A 426 -11.24 20.18 26.04
N LYS A 427 -11.20 18.84 25.99
CA LYS A 427 -10.56 17.99 27.01
C LYS A 427 -9.09 17.68 26.68
N ARG A 428 -8.69 17.73 25.40
CA ARG A 428 -7.33 17.42 24.93
C ARG A 428 -6.23 18.24 25.60
N ALA A 429 -6.46 19.53 25.76
CA ALA A 429 -5.46 20.44 26.35
C ALA A 429 -5.11 20.13 27.81
N ARG A 430 -6.01 19.46 28.55
CA ARG A 430 -5.80 19.08 29.95
C ARG A 430 -5.17 17.71 30.12
N MET A 431 -5.45 16.74 29.23
CA MET A 431 -4.97 15.36 29.36
C MET A 431 -3.54 15.12 28.84
N ALA A 432 -3.01 16.02 27.99
CA ALA A 432 -1.64 15.90 27.45
C ALA A 432 -0.53 16.07 28.51
N GLN A 433 -0.87 16.45 29.73
CA GLN A 433 0.07 16.72 30.83
C GLN A 433 0.00 15.71 31.98
N GLU A 434 -0.94 14.76 31.97
CA GLU A 434 -1.05 13.78 33.04
C GLU A 434 -0.32 12.47 32.70
N PRO A 435 0.45 11.89 33.63
CA PRO A 435 1.07 10.59 33.42
C PRO A 435 -0.01 9.51 33.33
N LEU A 436 0.20 8.55 32.42
CA LEU A 436 -0.71 7.42 32.23
C LEU A 436 -0.91 6.65 33.53
N SER A 437 -2.14 6.31 33.83
CA SER A 437 -2.46 5.45 34.97
C SER A 437 -1.80 4.07 34.82
N PRO A 438 -1.54 3.33 35.89
CA PRO A 438 -1.01 1.97 35.83
C PRO A 438 -1.84 1.03 34.95
N THR A 439 -3.17 1.22 34.94
CA THR A 439 -4.10 0.46 34.08
C THR A 439 -3.89 0.75 32.61
N GLU A 440 -3.71 2.01 32.23
CA GLU A 440 -3.43 2.41 30.83
C GLU A 440 -2.05 1.93 30.35
N GLN A 441 -1.04 1.92 31.25
CA GLN A 441 0.27 1.37 30.95
C GLN A 441 0.20 -0.15 30.73
N ALA A 442 -0.54 -0.87 31.59
CA ALA A 442 -0.74 -2.33 31.44
C ALA A 442 -1.45 -2.66 30.12
N GLN A 443 -2.47 -1.85 29.76
CA GLN A 443 -3.20 -2.03 28.51
C GLN A 443 -2.33 -1.76 27.27
N ARG A 444 -1.48 -0.73 27.28
CA ARG A 444 -0.51 -0.49 26.22
C ARG A 444 0.47 -1.66 26.04
N LYS A 445 0.91 -2.26 27.14
CA LYS A 445 1.78 -3.42 27.10
C LYS A 445 1.09 -4.63 26.46
N VAL A 446 -0.13 -4.94 26.90
CA VAL A 446 -0.95 -6.03 26.33
C VAL A 446 -1.21 -5.78 24.84
N TYR A 447 -1.53 -4.55 24.44
CA TYR A 447 -1.68 -4.16 23.07
C TYR A 447 -0.41 -4.40 22.24
N ALA A 448 0.75 -3.94 22.72
CA ALA A 448 2.02 -4.13 22.02
C ALA A 448 2.39 -5.62 21.90
N GLU A 449 2.15 -6.42 22.95
CA GLU A 449 2.40 -7.87 22.93
C GLU A 449 1.48 -8.59 21.94
N ALA A 450 0.19 -8.24 21.92
CA ALA A 450 -0.79 -8.85 21.04
C ALA A 450 -0.54 -8.48 19.57
N VAL A 451 -0.21 -7.22 19.29
CA VAL A 451 0.19 -6.77 17.95
C VAL A 451 1.46 -7.46 17.46
N ASN A 452 2.44 -7.65 18.35
CA ASN A 452 3.68 -8.36 18.00
C ASN A 452 3.46 -9.86 17.77
N SER A 453 2.38 -10.43 18.30
CA SER A 453 2.00 -11.84 18.08
C SER A 453 1.17 -12.08 16.81
N CYS A 454 0.71 -11.02 16.12
CA CYS A 454 -0.03 -11.15 14.87
C CYS A 454 0.87 -11.66 13.75
N HIS A 455 0.47 -12.75 13.12
CA HIS A 455 1.19 -13.33 11.99
C HIS A 455 0.73 -12.68 10.68
N LEU A 456 1.67 -12.56 9.74
CA LEU A 456 1.40 -12.15 8.37
C LEU A 456 0.52 -13.21 7.71
N PHE A 457 -0.59 -12.82 7.14
CA PHE A 457 -1.63 -13.71 6.60
C PHE A 457 -2.12 -14.68 7.67
N ALA A 458 -3.31 -14.51 8.11
CA ALA A 458 -3.91 -15.41 9.07
C ALA A 458 -3.61 -16.86 8.69
N ASN A 459 -2.80 -17.50 9.50
CA ASN A 459 -2.39 -18.89 9.32
C ASN A 459 -3.46 -19.84 9.86
N THR A 460 -4.74 -19.45 9.78
CA THR A 460 -5.79 -20.28 10.34
C THR A 460 -6.89 -20.55 9.33
N PRO A 461 -7.53 -21.70 9.49
CA PRO A 461 -8.67 -22.10 8.70
C PRO A 461 -9.83 -21.10 8.67
N GLU A 462 -9.94 -20.24 9.69
CA GLU A 462 -11.04 -19.30 9.86
C GLU A 462 -11.01 -18.10 8.91
N SER A 463 -9.81 -17.73 8.44
CA SER A 463 -9.61 -16.62 7.50
C SER A 463 -9.55 -17.07 6.05
N ALA A 464 -9.78 -18.33 5.79
CA ALA A 464 -9.73 -18.90 4.46
C ALA A 464 -10.69 -18.18 3.50
N VAL A 465 -10.19 -17.80 2.32
CA VAL A 465 -10.99 -17.27 1.21
C VAL A 465 -11.22 -18.40 0.22
N ASN A 466 -12.48 -18.69 -0.05
CA ASN A 466 -12.89 -19.82 -0.89
C ASN A 466 -12.25 -21.17 -0.41
N GLY A 467 -12.16 -21.35 0.91
CA GLY A 467 -11.56 -22.53 1.53
C GLY A 467 -10.03 -22.57 1.54
N LEU A 468 -9.34 -21.56 1.01
CA LEU A 468 -7.89 -21.48 0.99
C LEU A 468 -7.36 -20.30 1.83
N PHE A 469 -6.21 -20.51 2.46
CA PHE A 469 -5.48 -19.46 3.19
C PHE A 469 -3.98 -19.55 2.91
N VAL A 470 -3.28 -18.41 2.99
CA VAL A 470 -1.84 -18.37 2.75
C VAL A 470 -1.07 -18.92 3.93
N ARG A 471 -0.12 -19.79 3.63
CA ARG A 471 0.85 -20.36 4.57
C ARG A 471 2.23 -19.84 4.24
N THR A 472 2.93 -19.32 5.25
CA THR A 472 4.32 -18.85 5.11
C THR A 472 5.35 -19.77 5.75
N THR A 473 4.92 -20.69 6.62
CA THR A 473 5.75 -21.67 7.32
C THR A 473 5.13 -23.07 7.24
N PRO A 474 5.92 -24.17 7.16
CA PRO A 474 7.38 -24.19 7.01
C PRO A 474 7.86 -23.76 5.60
N ARG A 475 6.96 -23.65 4.64
CA ARG A 475 7.19 -23.20 3.25
C ARG A 475 6.05 -22.33 2.81
N LEU A 476 6.34 -21.39 1.90
CA LEU A 476 5.33 -20.57 1.27
C LEU A 476 4.33 -21.42 0.46
N GLY A 477 3.05 -21.13 0.58
CA GLY A 477 1.98 -21.81 -0.18
C GLY A 477 0.60 -21.44 0.33
N VAL A 478 -0.39 -22.16 -0.17
CA VAL A 478 -1.78 -22.13 0.32
C VAL A 478 -2.15 -23.45 0.97
N SER A 479 -3.02 -23.40 1.96
CA SER A 479 -3.55 -24.57 2.66
C SER A 479 -5.07 -24.54 2.65
N ARG A 480 -5.70 -25.73 2.74
CA ARG A 480 -7.15 -25.85 2.83
C ARG A 480 -7.62 -25.69 4.26
N SER A 481 -8.72 -24.96 4.42
CA SER A 481 -9.47 -24.95 5.66
C SER A 481 -10.24 -26.28 5.82
N GLU A 482 -10.17 -26.89 6.98
CA GLU A 482 -10.97 -28.08 7.31
C GLU A 482 -12.44 -27.73 7.61
N ARG A 483 -12.79 -26.44 7.70
CA ARG A 483 -14.16 -25.99 7.86
C ARG A 483 -14.84 -25.95 6.49
N THR A 484 -15.86 -26.77 6.33
CA THR A 484 -16.82 -26.64 5.22
C THR A 484 -17.50 -25.27 5.28
N PRO A 485 -17.76 -24.62 4.14
CA PRO A 485 -18.32 -23.28 4.06
C PRO A 485 -19.65 -23.13 4.79
#